data_f032389ef27ead98006d297a4ff4d56e
#
_entry.id   f032389ef27ead98006d297a4ff4d56e
#
_cell.length_a   1.000
_cell.length_b   1.000
_cell.length_c   1.000
_cell.angle_alpha   90.00
_cell.angle_beta   90.00
_cell.angle_gamma   90.00
#
_symmetry.space_group_name_H-M   'P 1'
#
loop_
_entity.id
_entity.type
_entity.pdbx_description
1 polymer ?
#
loop_
_entity_poly.entity_id
_entity_poly.type
_entity_poly.pdbx_seq_one_letter_code
_entity_poly.pdbx_strand_id
1 'polypeptide(L)'
;MPHLHENRSPSSETANIADEPVHSTPATPTEGGCPPPLEWQEVLREFHRQADAWYLERRDYRISGRTFGRGPPLYLLNGFSGTHELYALLVWLLREQYQCVVFDYATPRAPSRVTLTDLADDLLAVADAAGNSRFDLYAPLFGGLVALAAMHRHPDRIGRAVLQGAFARRNLSRFERLLIRLCAWHPGTLRHLPCRRILQTQSHRRWFPPFDKTRWQFLIDNTGSVALADMARRAALVRDADLRPILKEIHQPILLLRTEGEGKILEECCGVLSSGLPDAKVEWMSDTGHFPYLTHPHRLAKAIHSFRGSAEPEK
;
A
#
# COMPACT_ATOMS: atom_id res chain seq x y z
N MET A 1 -16.52 -2.82 22.71
CA MET A 1 -15.29 -2.96 21.88
C MET A 1 -15.74 -3.35 20.47
N PRO A 2 -15.37 -2.63 19.41
CA PRO A 2 -15.65 -3.06 18.05
C PRO A 2 -14.76 -4.27 17.73
N HIS A 3 -15.36 -5.38 17.32
CA HIS A 3 -14.65 -6.56 16.83
C HIS A 3 -14.63 -6.55 15.30
N LEU A 4 -13.60 -7.14 14.72
CA LEU A 4 -13.56 -7.43 13.28
C LEU A 4 -14.60 -8.51 12.98
N HIS A 5 -15.49 -8.26 12.01
CA HIS A 5 -16.48 -9.23 11.56
C HIS A 5 -15.89 -10.09 10.44
N GLU A 6 -15.87 -11.41 10.61
CA GLU A 6 -15.52 -12.35 9.56
C GLU A 6 -16.62 -12.37 8.49
N ASN A 7 -16.26 -12.19 7.25
CA ASN A 7 -17.19 -12.25 6.12
C ASN A 7 -17.16 -13.65 5.51
N ARG A 8 -18.05 -14.52 5.97
CA ARG A 8 -18.34 -15.78 5.26
C ARG A 8 -19.32 -15.46 4.13
N SER A 9 -18.81 -15.39 2.91
CA SER A 9 -19.62 -15.18 1.71
C SER A 9 -20.55 -16.38 1.44
N PRO A 10 -21.83 -16.15 1.10
CA PRO A 10 -22.64 -17.16 0.43
C PRO A 10 -22.18 -17.31 -1.02
N SER A 11 -22.14 -18.56 -1.48
CA SER A 11 -21.85 -18.95 -2.85
C SER A 11 -22.73 -18.20 -3.86
N SER A 12 -22.11 -17.41 -4.74
CA SER A 12 -22.78 -16.79 -5.87
C SER A 12 -22.62 -17.65 -7.13
N GLU A 13 -23.73 -17.81 -7.83
CA GLU A 13 -23.95 -18.51 -9.07
C GLU A 13 -22.91 -18.20 -10.17
N THR A 14 -22.54 -19.27 -10.83
CA THR A 14 -21.64 -19.35 -11.96
C THR A 14 -22.25 -18.75 -13.23
N ALA A 15 -21.63 -17.73 -13.78
CA ALA A 15 -21.80 -17.37 -15.20
C ALA A 15 -20.87 -18.24 -16.04
N ASN A 16 -21.44 -19.09 -16.89
CA ASN A 16 -20.75 -19.90 -17.88
C ASN A 16 -20.07 -19.04 -18.94
N ILE A 17 -18.74 -19.08 -18.99
CA ILE A 17 -17.98 -18.72 -20.18
C ILE A 17 -17.30 -20.01 -20.64
N ALA A 18 -17.62 -20.44 -21.85
CA ALA A 18 -17.05 -21.61 -22.49
C ALA A 18 -15.54 -21.43 -22.72
N ASP A 19 -14.74 -22.25 -22.04
CA ASP A 19 -13.30 -22.39 -22.27
C ASP A 19 -13.07 -23.62 -23.15
N GLU A 20 -12.37 -23.43 -24.25
CA GLU A 20 -11.77 -24.52 -25.01
C GLU A 20 -10.65 -25.18 -24.20
N PRO A 21 -10.54 -26.49 -24.14
CA PRO A 21 -9.53 -27.18 -23.35
C PRO A 21 -8.17 -27.17 -24.04
N VAL A 22 -7.24 -26.35 -23.53
CA VAL A 22 -5.82 -26.54 -23.79
C VAL A 22 -5.36 -27.76 -23.00
N HIS A 23 -5.15 -28.86 -23.69
CA HIS A 23 -4.53 -30.07 -23.14
C HIS A 23 -3.08 -29.78 -22.71
N SER A 24 -2.88 -29.47 -21.45
CA SER A 24 -1.59 -29.57 -20.78
C SER A 24 -1.56 -30.86 -19.97
N THR A 25 -0.76 -31.80 -20.41
CA THR A 25 -0.47 -33.05 -19.71
C THR A 25 0.09 -32.72 -18.32
N PRO A 26 -0.46 -33.27 -17.21
CA PRO A 26 0.09 -33.00 -15.89
C PRO A 26 1.47 -33.69 -15.79
N ALA A 27 2.50 -32.87 -15.52
CA ALA A 27 3.83 -33.38 -15.22
C ALA A 27 3.78 -34.19 -13.93
N THR A 28 4.25 -35.43 -13.99
CA THR A 28 4.39 -36.36 -12.85
C THR A 28 5.30 -35.73 -11.81
N PRO A 29 4.93 -35.67 -10.51
CA PRO A 29 5.78 -35.10 -9.46
C PRO A 29 7.04 -35.99 -9.33
N THR A 30 8.20 -35.41 -9.58
CA THR A 30 9.49 -36.01 -9.22
C THR A 30 9.63 -35.87 -7.69
N GLU A 31 9.65 -37.01 -7.01
CA GLU A 31 9.90 -37.08 -5.56
C GLU A 31 11.27 -36.46 -5.25
N GLY A 32 11.29 -35.39 -4.41
CA GLY A 32 12.48 -34.78 -3.85
C GLY A 32 12.91 -33.41 -4.41
N GLY A 33 12.22 -32.86 -5.41
CA GLY A 33 12.50 -31.52 -5.92
C GLY A 33 11.79 -30.40 -5.10
N CYS A 34 12.46 -29.26 -4.94
CA CYS A 34 11.80 -28.06 -4.42
C CYS A 34 10.58 -27.73 -5.31
N PRO A 35 9.39 -27.47 -4.73
CA PRO A 35 8.22 -27.16 -5.53
C PRO A 35 8.50 -25.95 -6.45
N PRO A 36 8.02 -25.95 -7.70
CA PRO A 36 8.23 -24.84 -8.60
C PRO A 36 7.67 -23.54 -7.98
N PRO A 37 8.35 -22.39 -8.18
CA PRO A 37 7.84 -21.13 -7.67
C PRO A 37 6.46 -20.83 -8.27
N LEU A 38 5.52 -20.39 -7.45
CA LEU A 38 4.19 -20.03 -7.90
C LEU A 38 4.24 -18.84 -8.85
N GLU A 39 3.43 -18.90 -9.91
CA GLU A 39 3.18 -17.73 -10.75
C GLU A 39 2.47 -16.62 -9.94
N TRP A 40 2.72 -15.36 -10.27
CA TRP A 40 2.19 -14.26 -9.48
C TRP A 40 0.65 -14.26 -9.41
N GLN A 41 -0.05 -14.73 -10.44
CA GLN A 41 -1.49 -14.88 -10.44
C GLN A 41 -1.97 -15.97 -9.48
N GLU A 42 -1.19 -17.02 -9.30
CA GLU A 42 -1.45 -18.05 -8.29
C GLU A 42 -1.27 -17.49 -6.89
N VAL A 43 -0.22 -16.73 -6.68
CA VAL A 43 -0.01 -16.00 -5.40
C VAL A 43 -1.20 -15.11 -5.08
N LEU A 44 -1.73 -14.36 -6.06
CA LEU A 44 -2.91 -13.53 -5.88
C LEU A 44 -4.16 -14.36 -5.54
N ARG A 45 -4.38 -15.48 -6.23
CA ARG A 45 -5.49 -16.39 -5.92
C ARG A 45 -5.37 -16.97 -4.52
N GLU A 46 -4.17 -17.43 -4.14
CA GLU A 46 -3.90 -17.97 -2.82
C GLU A 46 -4.05 -16.93 -1.71
N PHE A 47 -3.61 -15.70 -1.96
CA PHE A 47 -3.86 -14.58 -1.05
C PHE A 47 -5.36 -14.35 -0.84
N HIS A 48 -6.16 -14.34 -1.92
CA HIS A 48 -7.61 -14.18 -1.78
C HIS A 48 -8.29 -15.35 -1.07
N ARG A 49 -7.78 -16.56 -1.22
CA ARG A 49 -8.33 -17.78 -0.61
C ARG A 49 -7.98 -17.92 0.87
N GLN A 50 -6.74 -17.53 1.24
CA GLN A 50 -6.18 -17.81 2.57
C GLN A 50 -6.21 -16.61 3.51
N ALA A 51 -6.16 -15.39 2.99
CA ALA A 51 -6.16 -14.20 3.83
C ALA A 51 -7.56 -13.94 4.40
N ASP A 52 -7.63 -13.74 5.72
CA ASP A 52 -8.86 -13.43 6.44
C ASP A 52 -9.39 -12.06 5.98
N ALA A 53 -10.53 -12.07 5.32
CA ALA A 53 -11.21 -10.86 4.90
C ALA A 53 -12.08 -10.32 6.04
N TRP A 54 -11.98 -9.04 6.30
CA TRP A 54 -12.71 -8.40 7.39
C TRP A 54 -13.22 -7.01 6.99
N TYR A 55 -14.14 -6.50 7.78
CA TYR A 55 -14.55 -5.10 7.73
C TYR A 55 -14.73 -4.53 9.13
N LEU A 56 -14.55 -3.22 9.24
CA LEU A 56 -14.75 -2.43 10.45
C LEU A 56 -15.77 -1.33 10.16
N GLU A 57 -16.88 -1.35 10.89
CA GLU A 57 -17.87 -0.28 10.80
C GLU A 57 -17.39 0.96 11.55
N ARG A 58 -17.46 2.10 10.86
CA ARG A 58 -17.30 3.44 11.43
C ARG A 58 -18.66 4.12 11.37
N ARG A 59 -18.78 5.34 11.89
CA ARG A 59 -20.09 6.03 12.02
C ARG A 59 -20.88 6.09 10.72
N ASP A 60 -20.24 6.41 9.60
CA ASP A 60 -20.88 6.67 8.30
C ASP A 60 -20.20 5.97 7.13
N TYR A 61 -19.21 5.13 7.40
CA TYR A 61 -18.48 4.35 6.39
C TYR A 61 -17.98 3.02 6.95
N ARG A 62 -17.49 2.19 6.04
CA ARG A 62 -16.88 0.89 6.35
C ARG A 62 -15.46 0.86 5.84
N ILE A 63 -14.53 0.40 6.66
CA ILE A 63 -13.17 0.05 6.27
C ILE A 63 -13.15 -1.44 6.00
N SER A 64 -12.61 -1.85 4.86
CA SER A 64 -12.45 -3.27 4.51
C SER A 64 -10.98 -3.57 4.25
N GLY A 65 -10.57 -4.79 4.59
CA GLY A 65 -9.20 -5.21 4.44
C GLY A 65 -9.02 -6.71 4.57
N ARG A 66 -7.77 -7.11 4.62
CA ARG A 66 -7.37 -8.49 4.82
C ARG A 66 -6.22 -8.59 5.81
N THR A 67 -6.20 -9.70 6.56
CA THR A 67 -5.08 -10.08 7.42
C THR A 67 -4.50 -11.39 6.93
N PHE A 68 -3.18 -11.49 6.83
CA PHE A 68 -2.53 -12.69 6.39
C PHE A 68 -1.18 -12.89 7.05
N GLY A 69 -0.89 -14.15 7.41
CA GLY A 69 0.38 -14.52 8.02
C GLY A 69 0.36 -14.51 9.55
N ARG A 70 1.53 -14.77 10.14
CA ARG A 70 1.73 -14.90 11.58
C ARG A 70 2.99 -14.18 12.02
N GLY A 71 2.98 -13.69 13.23
CA GLY A 71 4.11 -12.97 13.82
C GLY A 71 3.73 -11.56 14.25
N PRO A 72 4.71 -10.67 14.43
CA PRO A 72 4.46 -9.28 14.81
C PRO A 72 3.67 -8.56 13.71
N PRO A 73 2.74 -7.68 14.09
CA PRO A 73 1.85 -7.03 13.16
C PRO A 73 2.60 -5.98 12.30
N LEU A 74 2.42 -6.08 10.99
CA LEU A 74 2.89 -5.14 9.99
C LEU A 74 1.71 -4.60 9.18
N TYR A 75 1.46 -3.32 9.28
CA TYR A 75 0.39 -2.62 8.54
C TYR A 75 0.94 -2.02 7.26
N LEU A 76 0.34 -2.37 6.12
CA LEU A 76 0.73 -1.85 4.82
C LEU A 76 -0.31 -0.81 4.38
N LEU A 77 0.09 0.45 4.39
CA LEU A 77 -0.79 1.56 4.02
C LEU A 77 -0.79 1.77 2.50
N ASN A 78 -1.97 2.05 1.95
CA ASN A 78 -2.07 2.33 0.52
C ASN A 78 -1.36 3.63 0.12
N GLY A 79 -0.82 3.64 -1.09
CA GLY A 79 -0.34 4.83 -1.75
C GLY A 79 -1.49 5.74 -2.23
N PHE A 80 -1.19 6.56 -3.23
CA PHE A 80 -2.14 7.54 -3.76
C PHE A 80 -3.30 6.90 -4.53
N SER A 81 -3.01 5.86 -5.31
CA SER A 81 -3.98 5.13 -6.14
C SER A 81 -3.81 3.62 -5.96
N GLY A 82 -4.88 2.88 -6.21
CA GLY A 82 -4.90 1.44 -6.05
C GLY A 82 -5.56 0.98 -4.76
N THR A 83 -5.74 -0.33 -4.66
CA THR A 83 -6.32 -1.02 -3.52
C THR A 83 -5.27 -1.87 -2.81
N HIS A 84 -5.64 -2.40 -1.65
CA HIS A 84 -4.79 -3.30 -0.87
C HIS A 84 -4.34 -4.57 -1.63
N GLU A 85 -5.02 -4.96 -2.70
CA GLU A 85 -4.65 -6.12 -3.53
C GLU A 85 -3.29 -5.98 -4.20
N LEU A 86 -2.84 -4.74 -4.43
CA LEU A 86 -1.50 -4.49 -5.00
C LEU A 86 -0.36 -5.02 -4.11
N TYR A 87 -0.63 -5.24 -2.83
CA TYR A 87 0.36 -5.77 -1.88
C TYR A 87 0.38 -7.29 -1.79
N ALA A 88 -0.50 -8.02 -2.50
CA ALA A 88 -0.62 -9.46 -2.37
C ALA A 88 0.71 -10.21 -2.50
N LEU A 89 1.58 -9.84 -3.46
CA LEU A 89 2.89 -10.46 -3.65
C LEU A 89 3.84 -10.20 -2.48
N LEU A 90 3.87 -8.97 -2.00
CA LEU A 90 4.70 -8.60 -0.85
C LEU A 90 4.22 -9.30 0.42
N VAL A 91 2.92 -9.28 0.68
CA VAL A 91 2.30 -9.94 1.84
C VAL A 91 2.55 -11.45 1.81
N TRP A 92 2.44 -12.08 0.63
CA TRP A 92 2.77 -13.49 0.46
C TRP A 92 4.20 -13.83 0.89
N LEU A 93 5.17 -12.99 0.57
CA LEU A 93 6.57 -13.18 0.95
C LEU A 93 6.82 -12.93 2.45
N LEU A 94 6.03 -12.05 3.06
CA LEU A 94 6.20 -11.67 4.46
C LEU A 94 5.38 -12.53 5.44
N ARG A 95 4.40 -13.31 4.98
CA ARG A 95 3.40 -14.01 5.79
C ARG A 95 3.96 -14.97 6.86
N GLU A 96 5.14 -15.54 6.62
CA GLU A 96 5.76 -16.47 7.59
C GLU A 96 6.45 -15.73 8.76
N GLN A 97 6.68 -14.42 8.61
CA GLN A 97 7.45 -13.61 9.55
C GLN A 97 6.63 -12.49 10.17
N TYR A 98 5.51 -12.13 9.54
CA TYR A 98 4.65 -11.01 9.97
C TYR A 98 3.17 -11.38 9.82
N GLN A 99 2.37 -10.89 10.76
CA GLN A 99 0.95 -10.72 10.55
C GLN A 99 0.75 -9.44 9.72
N CYS A 100 0.58 -9.60 8.42
CA CYS A 100 0.38 -8.48 7.51
C CYS A 100 -1.09 -8.05 7.50
N VAL A 101 -1.34 -6.76 7.75
CA VAL A 101 -2.67 -6.15 7.68
C VAL A 101 -2.71 -5.14 6.56
N VAL A 102 -3.61 -5.33 5.60
CA VAL A 102 -3.82 -4.46 4.44
C VAL A 102 -5.28 -4.02 4.37
N PHE A 103 -5.53 -2.75 4.07
CA PHE A 103 -6.88 -2.21 3.99
C PHE A 103 -6.97 -1.00 3.07
N ASP A 104 -8.17 -0.68 2.62
CA ASP A 104 -8.41 0.48 1.78
C ASP A 104 -8.88 1.68 2.61
N TYR A 105 -8.40 2.87 2.24
CA TYR A 105 -8.94 4.10 2.82
C TYR A 105 -10.41 4.23 2.46
N ALA A 106 -11.24 4.29 3.47
CA ALA A 106 -12.67 4.41 3.27
C ALA A 106 -13.08 5.77 2.73
N THR A 107 -14.20 5.77 2.02
CA THR A 107 -14.85 6.98 1.54
C THR A 107 -16.09 7.23 2.39
N PRO A 108 -16.14 8.29 3.20
CA PRO A 108 -17.34 8.67 3.91
C PRO A 108 -18.52 8.92 2.96
N ARG A 109 -19.70 8.49 3.32
CA ARG A 109 -20.94 8.67 2.52
C ARG A 109 -21.37 10.14 2.48
N ALA A 110 -21.16 10.85 3.57
CA ALA A 110 -21.40 12.30 3.63
C ALA A 110 -20.23 13.09 3.03
N PRO A 111 -20.44 14.32 2.53
CA PRO A 111 -19.38 15.19 2.03
C PRO A 111 -18.53 15.78 3.17
N SER A 112 -18.26 14.98 4.20
CA SER A 112 -17.41 15.36 5.32
C SER A 112 -15.96 15.55 4.84
N ARG A 113 -15.31 16.56 5.37
CA ARG A 113 -13.90 16.83 5.10
C ARG A 113 -13.05 15.81 5.87
N VAL A 114 -12.54 14.81 5.18
CA VAL A 114 -11.56 13.86 5.73
C VAL A 114 -10.25 14.61 5.97
N THR A 115 -9.61 14.41 7.10
CA THR A 115 -8.31 14.96 7.47
C THR A 115 -7.26 13.85 7.58
N LEU A 116 -5.97 14.22 7.66
CA LEU A 116 -4.91 13.24 7.96
C LEU A 116 -5.08 12.61 9.34
N THR A 117 -5.63 13.38 10.29
CA THR A 117 -5.96 12.89 11.62
C THR A 117 -7.01 11.78 11.56
N ASP A 118 -8.06 11.95 10.76
CA ASP A 118 -9.10 10.92 10.59
C ASP A 118 -8.51 9.62 10.02
N LEU A 119 -7.59 9.72 9.04
CA LEU A 119 -6.92 8.54 8.47
C LEU A 119 -5.96 7.88 9.46
N ALA A 120 -5.29 8.65 10.30
CA ALA A 120 -4.47 8.13 11.39
C ALA A 120 -5.34 7.42 12.45
N ASP A 121 -6.46 8.03 12.84
CA ASP A 121 -7.41 7.44 13.80
C ASP A 121 -8.11 6.19 13.23
N ASP A 122 -8.32 6.10 11.91
CA ASP A 122 -8.80 4.89 11.23
C ASP A 122 -7.78 3.75 11.28
N LEU A 123 -6.50 4.05 11.04
CA LEU A 123 -5.42 3.07 11.19
C LEU A 123 -5.40 2.50 12.62
N LEU A 124 -5.50 3.37 13.64
CA LEU A 124 -5.52 2.93 15.04
C LEU A 124 -6.77 2.11 15.36
N ALA A 125 -7.94 2.50 14.84
CA ALA A 125 -9.17 1.74 15.04
C ALA A 125 -9.08 0.33 14.43
N VAL A 126 -8.45 0.18 13.25
CA VAL A 126 -8.18 -1.14 12.66
C VAL A 126 -7.22 -1.95 13.55
N ALA A 127 -6.18 -1.32 14.08
CA ALA A 127 -5.23 -1.98 14.98
C ALA A 127 -5.90 -2.44 16.28
N ASP A 128 -6.75 -1.59 16.87
CA ASP A 128 -7.50 -1.91 18.10
C ASP A 128 -8.49 -3.07 17.88
N ALA A 129 -9.19 -3.06 16.75
CA ALA A 129 -10.13 -4.13 16.39
C ALA A 129 -9.41 -5.47 16.13
N ALA A 130 -8.17 -5.44 15.65
CA ALA A 130 -7.31 -6.60 15.48
C ALA A 130 -6.59 -7.04 16.79
N GLY A 131 -6.74 -6.30 17.89
CA GLY A 131 -6.07 -6.57 19.16
C GLY A 131 -4.58 -6.22 19.18
N ASN A 132 -4.08 -5.42 18.23
CA ASN A 132 -2.68 -5.07 18.09
C ASN A 132 -2.37 -3.79 18.87
N SER A 133 -1.83 -3.91 20.07
CA SER A 133 -1.44 -2.78 20.92
C SER A 133 -0.26 -1.99 20.33
N ARG A 134 0.66 -2.64 19.62
CA ARG A 134 1.81 -2.04 18.93
C ARG A 134 2.04 -2.75 17.60
N PHE A 135 2.45 -2.01 16.58
CA PHE A 135 2.65 -2.53 15.22
C PHE A 135 3.70 -1.73 14.45
N ASP A 136 4.22 -2.34 13.38
CA ASP A 136 5.14 -1.71 12.43
C ASP A 136 4.38 -1.26 11.16
N LEU A 137 4.98 -0.34 10.38
CA LEU A 137 4.37 0.20 9.17
C LEU A 137 5.24 -0.02 7.93
N TYR A 138 4.60 -0.33 6.81
CA TYR A 138 5.11 -0.06 5.47
C TYR A 138 4.16 0.92 4.77
N ALA A 139 4.69 2.05 4.29
CA ALA A 139 3.85 3.13 3.79
C ALA A 139 4.48 3.85 2.59
N PRO A 140 4.02 3.58 1.35
CA PRO A 140 4.49 4.27 0.16
C PRO A 140 3.75 5.58 -0.09
N LEU A 141 4.45 6.60 -0.58
CA LEU A 141 3.91 7.87 -1.09
C LEU A 141 2.90 8.53 -0.12
N PHE A 142 1.61 8.57 -0.50
CA PHE A 142 0.53 9.12 0.32
C PHE A 142 0.38 8.38 1.66
N GLY A 143 0.57 7.05 1.66
CA GLY A 143 0.60 6.26 2.90
C GLY A 143 1.67 6.75 3.87
N GLY A 144 2.82 7.20 3.36
CA GLY A 144 3.89 7.81 4.17
C GLY A 144 3.45 9.08 4.88
N LEU A 145 2.61 9.91 4.25
CA LEU A 145 2.04 11.10 4.88
C LEU A 145 1.10 10.73 6.04
N VAL A 146 0.26 9.71 5.84
CA VAL A 146 -0.63 9.17 6.89
C VAL A 146 0.20 8.54 8.02
N ALA A 147 1.25 7.78 7.68
CA ALA A 147 2.14 7.16 8.65
C ALA A 147 2.82 8.21 9.56
N LEU A 148 3.38 9.28 8.99
CA LEU A 148 4.01 10.35 9.76
C LEU A 148 3.01 11.02 10.72
N ALA A 149 1.78 11.29 10.26
CA ALA A 149 0.73 11.85 11.11
C ALA A 149 0.36 10.89 12.27
N ALA A 150 0.25 9.59 11.97
CA ALA A 150 -0.06 8.56 12.98
C ALA A 150 1.08 8.38 14.00
N MET A 151 2.34 8.36 13.54
CA MET A 151 3.52 8.21 14.39
C MET A 151 3.67 9.37 15.38
N HIS A 152 3.42 10.59 14.93
CA HIS A 152 3.43 11.77 15.80
C HIS A 152 2.29 11.72 16.83
N ARG A 153 1.07 11.38 16.37
CA ARG A 153 -0.13 11.41 17.21
C ARG A 153 -0.20 10.27 18.23
N HIS A 154 0.35 9.11 17.86
CA HIS A 154 0.28 7.87 18.64
C HIS A 154 1.66 7.20 18.77
N PRO A 155 2.64 7.87 19.40
CA PRO A 155 4.04 7.44 19.39
C PRO A 155 4.25 6.05 20.00
N ASP A 156 3.46 5.67 20.99
CA ASP A 156 3.60 4.39 21.69
C ASP A 156 3.01 3.20 20.91
N ARG A 157 2.17 3.47 19.91
CA ARG A 157 1.45 2.46 19.14
C ARG A 157 2.23 1.96 17.93
N ILE A 158 3.15 2.75 17.39
CA ILE A 158 3.91 2.43 16.20
C ILE A 158 5.37 2.19 16.55
N GLY A 159 5.84 0.97 16.28
CA GLY A 159 7.19 0.54 16.61
C GLY A 159 8.24 1.14 15.69
N ARG A 160 8.07 0.94 14.42
CA ARG A 160 8.97 1.44 13.35
C ARG A 160 8.21 1.58 12.04
N ALA A 161 8.81 2.28 11.07
CA ALA A 161 8.20 2.45 9.75
C ALA A 161 9.21 2.33 8.61
N VAL A 162 8.81 1.68 7.52
CA VAL A 162 9.47 1.75 6.22
C VAL A 162 8.64 2.67 5.33
N LEU A 163 9.17 3.85 5.02
CA LEU A 163 8.51 4.88 4.24
C LEU A 163 9.13 4.95 2.85
N GLN A 164 8.38 4.58 1.83
CA GLN A 164 8.87 4.57 0.45
C GLN A 164 8.36 5.80 -0.32
N GLY A 165 9.27 6.60 -0.86
CA GLY A 165 8.91 7.80 -1.63
C GLY A 165 8.04 8.77 -0.85
N ALA A 166 8.16 8.79 0.49
CA ALA A 166 7.34 9.60 1.37
C ALA A 166 7.76 11.08 1.33
N PHE A 167 6.85 11.93 1.81
CA PHE A 167 7.08 13.36 1.90
C PHE A 167 6.34 13.94 3.12
N ALA A 168 6.93 14.95 3.76
CA ALA A 168 6.27 15.73 4.82
C ALA A 168 5.44 16.88 4.24
N ARG A 169 5.81 17.37 3.06
CA ARG A 169 5.10 18.39 2.29
C ARG A 169 5.38 18.18 0.81
N ARG A 170 4.37 18.36 -0.03
CA ARG A 170 4.51 18.39 -1.48
C ARG A 170 3.78 19.60 -2.07
N ASN A 171 4.51 20.46 -2.77
CA ASN A 171 3.94 21.57 -3.49
C ASN A 171 3.28 21.07 -4.79
N LEU A 172 1.98 21.30 -4.92
CA LEU A 172 1.24 20.99 -6.15
C LEU A 172 1.28 22.16 -7.12
N SER A 173 1.52 21.87 -8.39
CA SER A 173 1.45 22.87 -9.48
C SER A 173 0.02 23.43 -9.62
N ARG A 174 -0.10 24.57 -10.33
CA ARG A 174 -1.41 25.15 -10.64
C ARG A 174 -2.30 24.19 -11.45
N PHE A 175 -1.70 23.43 -12.36
CA PHE A 175 -2.40 22.44 -13.17
C PHE A 175 -2.90 21.26 -12.34
N GLU A 176 -2.09 20.69 -11.44
CA GLU A 176 -2.53 19.64 -10.52
C GLU A 176 -3.69 20.11 -9.64
N ARG A 177 -3.64 21.34 -9.13
CA ARG A 177 -4.74 21.93 -8.34
C ARG A 177 -6.04 22.09 -9.13
N LEU A 178 -5.95 22.45 -10.40
CA LEU A 178 -7.12 22.51 -11.30
C LEU A 178 -7.69 21.11 -11.54
N LEU A 179 -6.84 20.13 -11.84
CA LEU A 179 -7.27 18.73 -12.02
C LEU A 179 -7.98 18.19 -10.78
N ILE A 180 -7.46 18.45 -9.59
CA ILE A 180 -8.09 18.03 -8.34
C ILE A 180 -9.52 18.58 -8.23
N ARG A 181 -9.72 19.87 -8.55
CA ARG A 181 -11.06 20.49 -8.53
C ARG A 181 -12.02 19.82 -9.52
N LEU A 182 -11.55 19.56 -10.73
CA LEU A 182 -12.37 18.91 -11.77
C LEU A 182 -12.71 17.46 -11.39
N CYS A 183 -11.74 16.72 -10.90
CA CYS A 183 -11.94 15.33 -10.47
C CYS A 183 -12.85 15.19 -9.25
N ALA A 184 -12.88 16.18 -8.36
CA ALA A 184 -13.73 16.17 -7.16
C ALA A 184 -15.24 16.10 -7.46
N TRP A 185 -15.64 16.62 -8.60
CA TRP A 185 -17.06 16.66 -9.04
C TRP A 185 -17.41 15.59 -10.06
N HIS A 186 -16.42 14.85 -10.55
CA HIS A 186 -16.64 13.86 -11.60
C HIS A 186 -17.11 12.51 -11.00
N PRO A 187 -18.27 11.98 -11.40
CA PRO A 187 -18.86 10.76 -10.81
C PRO A 187 -18.25 9.46 -11.37
N GLY A 188 -17.00 9.47 -11.79
CA GLY A 188 -16.35 8.33 -12.43
C GLY A 188 -15.18 7.78 -11.64
N THR A 189 -14.57 6.75 -12.19
CA THR A 189 -13.32 6.18 -11.72
C THR A 189 -12.15 6.66 -12.57
N LEU A 190 -10.92 6.45 -12.08
CA LEU A 190 -9.69 6.82 -12.80
C LEU A 190 -9.60 6.17 -14.20
N ARG A 191 -10.29 5.05 -14.41
CA ARG A 191 -10.44 4.36 -15.70
C ARG A 191 -10.94 5.29 -16.81
N HIS A 192 -11.83 6.21 -16.50
CA HIS A 192 -12.49 7.10 -17.46
C HIS A 192 -11.70 8.36 -17.79
N LEU A 193 -10.55 8.61 -17.11
CA LEU A 193 -9.72 9.76 -17.47
C LEU A 193 -9.04 9.54 -18.82
N PRO A 194 -9.19 10.47 -19.77
CA PRO A 194 -8.47 10.42 -21.03
C PRO A 194 -6.96 10.46 -20.79
N CYS A 195 -6.20 9.85 -21.69
CA CYS A 195 -4.72 9.81 -21.63
C CYS A 195 -4.10 9.13 -20.40
N ARG A 196 -4.89 8.66 -19.42
CA ARG A 196 -4.37 8.00 -18.21
C ARG A 196 -3.39 6.88 -18.54
N ARG A 197 -3.79 5.96 -19.43
CA ARG A 197 -2.96 4.80 -19.81
C ARG A 197 -1.63 5.23 -20.43
N ILE A 198 -1.65 6.28 -21.26
CA ILE A 198 -0.45 6.84 -21.88
C ILE A 198 0.49 7.39 -20.80
N LEU A 199 -0.03 8.22 -19.91
CA LEU A 199 0.75 8.81 -18.82
C LEU A 199 1.34 7.74 -17.89
N GLN A 200 0.53 6.75 -17.49
CA GLN A 200 1.02 5.66 -16.65
C GLN A 200 2.07 4.80 -17.37
N THR A 201 1.88 4.55 -18.66
CA THR A 201 2.84 3.79 -19.46
C THR A 201 4.18 4.52 -19.57
N GLN A 202 4.17 5.80 -19.87
CA GLN A 202 5.39 6.60 -19.96
C GLN A 202 6.14 6.70 -18.64
N SER A 203 5.39 6.81 -17.52
CA SER A 203 5.99 7.00 -16.20
C SER A 203 6.46 5.71 -15.55
N HIS A 204 5.76 4.58 -15.77
CA HIS A 204 5.93 3.40 -14.92
C HIS A 204 6.27 2.12 -15.69
N ARG A 205 5.86 1.97 -16.97
CA ARG A 205 5.98 0.69 -17.71
C ARG A 205 7.42 0.18 -17.79
N ARG A 206 8.39 1.06 -17.91
CA ARG A 206 9.83 0.70 -18.00
C ARG A 206 10.36 -0.07 -16.79
N TRP A 207 9.71 0.08 -15.63
CA TRP A 207 10.10 -0.58 -14.38
C TRP A 207 9.51 -1.98 -14.23
N PHE A 208 8.58 -2.36 -15.11
CA PHE A 208 8.01 -3.70 -15.15
C PHE A 208 8.80 -4.58 -16.10
N PRO A 209 8.99 -5.87 -15.78
CA PRO A 209 9.63 -6.80 -16.69
C PRO A 209 8.97 -6.75 -18.07
N PRO A 210 9.72 -6.67 -19.18
CA PRO A 210 9.15 -6.55 -20.53
C PRO A 210 8.31 -7.75 -20.94
N PHE A 211 8.65 -8.92 -20.42
CA PHE A 211 7.95 -10.19 -20.67
C PHE A 211 6.67 -10.35 -19.83
N ASP A 212 6.52 -9.64 -18.71
CA ASP A 212 5.37 -9.74 -17.82
C ASP A 212 4.36 -8.61 -18.11
N LYS A 213 3.56 -8.80 -19.15
CA LYS A 213 2.49 -7.86 -19.53
C LYS A 213 1.30 -7.94 -18.58
N THR A 214 1.07 -9.10 -17.96
CA THR A 214 -0.10 -9.36 -17.11
C THR A 214 -0.03 -8.60 -15.80
N ARG A 215 1.14 -8.53 -15.17
CA ARG A 215 1.37 -7.75 -13.94
C ARG A 215 1.22 -6.25 -14.17
N TRP A 216 1.67 -5.77 -15.33
CA TRP A 216 1.42 -4.40 -15.75
C TRP A 216 -0.08 -4.11 -15.94
N GLN A 217 -0.81 -5.02 -16.60
CA GLN A 217 -2.24 -4.88 -16.79
C GLN A 217 -2.99 -4.89 -15.45
N PHE A 218 -2.59 -5.75 -14.52
CA PHE A 218 -3.14 -5.78 -13.16
C PHE A 218 -2.99 -4.42 -12.44
N LEU A 219 -1.82 -3.78 -12.53
CA LEU A 219 -1.64 -2.42 -11.99
C LEU A 219 -2.60 -1.42 -12.63
N ILE A 220 -2.71 -1.45 -13.97
CA ILE A 220 -3.58 -0.54 -14.72
C ILE A 220 -5.05 -0.73 -14.31
N ASP A 221 -5.51 -1.95 -14.19
CA ASP A 221 -6.90 -2.25 -13.85
C ASP A 221 -7.21 -1.89 -12.41
N ASN A 222 -6.34 -2.29 -11.47
CA ASN A 222 -6.50 -2.00 -10.06
C ASN A 222 -6.52 -0.49 -9.78
N THR A 223 -5.53 0.27 -10.26
CA THR A 223 -5.52 1.73 -10.11
C THR A 223 -6.68 2.39 -10.84
N GLY A 224 -7.16 1.79 -11.94
CA GLY A 224 -8.31 2.26 -12.72
C GLY A 224 -9.65 2.21 -11.99
N SER A 225 -9.79 1.33 -11.01
CA SER A 225 -11.04 1.14 -10.25
C SER A 225 -11.29 2.24 -9.22
N VAL A 226 -10.26 3.00 -8.83
CA VAL A 226 -10.36 4.05 -7.80
C VAL A 226 -11.23 5.21 -8.26
N ALA A 227 -12.17 5.63 -7.42
CA ALA A 227 -13.03 6.78 -7.71
C ALA A 227 -12.24 8.09 -7.83
N LEU A 228 -12.58 8.91 -8.81
CA LEU A 228 -11.93 10.21 -9.03
C LEU A 228 -12.11 11.15 -7.84
N ALA A 229 -13.29 11.12 -7.21
CA ALA A 229 -13.56 11.89 -6.02
C ALA A 229 -12.63 11.50 -4.84
N ASP A 230 -12.29 10.21 -4.70
CA ASP A 230 -11.38 9.75 -3.64
C ASP A 230 -9.95 10.17 -3.92
N MET A 231 -9.51 10.08 -5.17
CA MET A 231 -8.23 10.62 -5.58
C MET A 231 -8.13 12.13 -5.36
N ALA A 232 -9.18 12.87 -5.67
CA ALA A 232 -9.24 14.31 -5.44
C ALA A 232 -9.18 14.65 -3.94
N ARG A 233 -9.84 13.88 -3.07
CA ARG A 233 -9.74 14.04 -1.61
C ARG A 233 -8.33 13.80 -1.11
N ARG A 234 -7.69 12.69 -1.50
CA ARG A 234 -6.28 12.39 -1.15
C ARG A 234 -5.34 13.48 -1.63
N ALA A 235 -5.55 13.97 -2.86
CA ALA A 235 -4.75 15.06 -3.42
C ALA A 235 -4.98 16.41 -2.69
N ALA A 236 -6.19 16.66 -2.19
CA ALA A 236 -6.46 17.81 -1.34
C ALA A 236 -5.71 17.70 0.00
N LEU A 237 -5.66 16.52 0.61
CA LEU A 237 -4.86 16.27 1.81
C LEU A 237 -3.36 16.52 1.55
N VAL A 238 -2.83 16.05 0.42
CA VAL A 238 -1.43 16.32 0.01
C VAL A 238 -1.17 17.82 -0.17
N ARG A 239 -2.12 18.54 -0.79
CA ARG A 239 -2.01 20.00 -0.99
C ARG A 239 -1.93 20.77 0.32
N ASP A 240 -2.76 20.35 1.29
CA ASP A 240 -2.97 21.09 2.55
C ASP A 240 -1.99 20.68 3.65
N ALA A 241 -1.33 19.53 3.50
CA ALA A 241 -0.42 18.98 4.49
C ALA A 241 0.93 19.71 4.53
N ASP A 242 1.37 20.03 5.75
CA ASP A 242 2.75 20.39 6.06
C ASP A 242 3.14 19.76 7.41
N LEU A 243 3.78 18.61 7.35
CA LEU A 243 4.23 17.88 8.54
C LEU A 243 5.69 18.19 8.92
N ARG A 244 6.36 19.11 8.24
CA ARG A 244 7.75 19.49 8.57
C ARG A 244 7.94 19.97 10.00
N PRO A 245 7.00 20.74 10.60
CA PRO A 245 7.16 21.20 11.97
C PRO A 245 7.22 20.08 13.02
N ILE A 246 6.55 18.95 12.76
CA ILE A 246 6.44 17.83 13.71
C ILE A 246 7.51 16.75 13.53
N LEU A 247 8.34 16.82 12.47
CA LEU A 247 9.31 15.73 12.17
C LEU A 247 10.27 15.44 13.32
N LYS A 248 10.71 16.49 14.04
CA LYS A 248 11.63 16.35 15.18
C LYS A 248 11.03 15.63 16.40
N GLU A 249 9.71 15.52 16.43
CA GLU A 249 8.96 14.89 17.50
C GLU A 249 8.68 13.39 17.22
N ILE A 250 9.03 12.90 16.02
CA ILE A 250 8.86 11.51 15.61
C ILE A 250 10.16 10.77 15.88
N HIS A 251 10.22 10.02 16.97
CA HIS A 251 11.43 9.36 17.47
C HIS A 251 11.50 7.86 17.11
N GLN A 252 10.46 7.30 16.52
CA GLN A 252 10.47 5.90 16.11
C GLN A 252 11.50 5.69 14.99
N PRO A 253 12.18 4.53 14.94
CA PRO A 253 13.09 4.20 13.86
C PRO A 253 12.39 4.18 12.50
N ILE A 254 12.95 4.88 11.52
CA ILE A 254 12.38 5.00 10.18
C ILE A 254 13.40 4.60 9.13
N LEU A 255 13.01 3.70 8.21
CA LEU A 255 13.73 3.47 6.96
C LEU A 255 13.07 4.28 5.84
N LEU A 256 13.79 5.25 5.31
CA LEU A 256 13.41 5.99 4.12
C LEU A 256 13.90 5.23 2.89
N LEU A 257 13.01 4.51 2.24
CA LEU A 257 13.33 3.73 1.05
C LEU A 257 13.12 4.60 -0.19
N ARG A 258 14.20 4.87 -0.91
CA ARG A 258 14.19 5.60 -2.18
C ARG A 258 14.25 4.64 -3.34
N THR A 259 13.42 4.87 -4.35
CA THR A 259 13.49 4.14 -5.62
C THR A 259 13.92 5.06 -6.76
N GLU A 260 14.63 4.50 -7.75
CA GLU A 260 15.16 5.28 -8.86
C GLU A 260 14.09 6.02 -9.67
N GLY A 261 12.92 5.42 -9.82
CA GLY A 261 11.82 5.99 -10.59
C GLY A 261 11.04 7.13 -9.94
N GLU A 262 11.37 7.51 -8.71
CA GLU A 262 10.65 8.56 -7.97
C GLU A 262 10.98 10.00 -8.44
N GLY A 263 12.15 10.20 -9.06
CA GLY A 263 12.58 11.47 -9.62
C GLY A 263 12.97 12.52 -8.57
N LYS A 264 13.39 13.70 -9.04
CA LYS A 264 13.98 14.76 -8.21
C LYS A 264 13.05 15.27 -7.10
N ILE A 265 11.75 15.40 -7.35
CA ILE A 265 10.81 15.95 -6.35
C ILE A 265 10.78 15.08 -5.09
N LEU A 266 10.71 13.76 -5.25
CA LEU A 266 10.70 12.85 -4.09
C LEU A 266 12.10 12.67 -3.48
N GLU A 267 13.15 12.88 -4.27
CA GLU A 267 14.52 12.98 -3.76
C GLU A 267 14.67 14.15 -2.78
N GLU A 268 14.22 15.35 -3.18
CA GLU A 268 14.21 16.53 -2.32
C GLU A 268 13.35 16.31 -1.07
N CYS A 269 12.19 15.68 -1.22
CA CYS A 269 11.33 15.31 -0.09
C CYS A 269 12.02 14.34 0.88
N CYS A 270 12.75 13.35 0.36
CA CYS A 270 13.55 12.44 1.19
C CYS A 270 14.65 13.20 1.96
N GLY A 271 15.32 14.17 1.33
CA GLY A 271 16.28 15.04 2.00
C GLY A 271 15.68 15.81 3.17
N VAL A 272 14.46 16.35 3.00
CA VAL A 272 13.71 17.01 4.09
C VAL A 272 13.39 16.04 5.23
N LEU A 273 12.94 14.82 4.90
CA LEU A 273 12.63 13.80 5.91
C LEU A 273 13.89 13.35 6.65
N SER A 274 14.97 13.03 5.95
CA SER A 274 16.21 12.55 6.56
C SER A 274 16.87 13.58 7.46
N SER A 275 16.70 14.88 7.15
CA SER A 275 17.24 15.98 7.97
C SER A 275 16.32 16.34 9.15
N GLY A 276 15.03 16.04 9.05
CA GLY A 276 14.04 16.41 10.05
C GLY A 276 13.74 15.34 11.09
N LEU A 277 13.88 14.05 10.72
CA LEU A 277 13.58 12.91 11.58
C LEU A 277 14.83 12.53 12.42
N PRO A 278 14.69 12.34 13.74
CA PRO A 278 15.83 12.03 14.64
C PRO A 278 16.47 10.67 14.36
N ASP A 279 15.70 9.64 14.03
CA ASP A 279 16.16 8.26 13.78
C ASP A 279 15.70 7.77 12.40
N ALA A 280 16.30 8.32 11.35
CA ALA A 280 16.00 7.95 9.97
C ALA A 280 17.24 7.41 9.27
N LYS A 281 17.10 6.22 8.64
CA LYS A 281 18.07 5.63 7.73
C LYS A 281 17.57 5.75 6.31
N VAL A 282 18.46 6.03 5.34
CA VAL A 282 18.09 6.09 3.93
C VAL A 282 18.69 4.89 3.21
N GLU A 283 17.86 4.16 2.47
CA GLU A 283 18.28 3.04 1.61
C GLU A 283 17.87 3.30 0.17
N TRP A 284 18.77 2.99 -0.78
CA TRP A 284 18.54 3.14 -2.20
C TRP A 284 18.21 1.82 -2.86
N MET A 285 17.11 1.79 -3.62
CA MET A 285 16.69 0.65 -4.43
C MET A 285 16.81 1.00 -5.91
N SER A 286 17.94 0.62 -6.55
CA SER A 286 18.16 0.78 -7.99
C SER A 286 17.21 -0.06 -8.83
N ASP A 287 17.05 0.28 -10.10
CA ASP A 287 16.22 -0.43 -11.09
C ASP A 287 14.76 -0.64 -10.68
N THR A 288 14.25 0.20 -9.79
CA THR A 288 12.85 0.14 -9.32
C THR A 288 12.14 1.47 -9.50
N GLY A 289 10.84 1.38 -9.77
CA GLY A 289 9.94 2.53 -9.84
C GLY A 289 9.08 2.67 -8.59
N HIS A 290 7.93 3.31 -8.74
CA HIS A 290 6.98 3.61 -7.66
C HIS A 290 6.29 2.38 -7.03
N PHE A 291 6.39 1.20 -7.65
CA PHE A 291 5.64 0.01 -7.24
C PHE A 291 6.56 -1.20 -6.94
N PRO A 292 7.58 -1.08 -6.05
CA PRO A 292 8.50 -2.17 -5.74
C PRO A 292 7.77 -3.39 -5.15
N TYR A 293 6.68 -3.19 -4.42
CA TYR A 293 5.83 -4.27 -3.89
C TYR A 293 5.19 -5.14 -4.98
N LEU A 294 5.14 -4.65 -6.22
CA LEU A 294 4.63 -5.38 -7.37
C LEU A 294 5.74 -5.81 -8.33
N THR A 295 6.76 -4.97 -8.54
CA THR A 295 7.84 -5.22 -9.50
C THR A 295 9.03 -5.99 -8.90
N HIS A 296 9.40 -5.69 -7.65
CA HIS A 296 10.55 -6.26 -6.95
C HIS A 296 10.20 -6.66 -5.50
N PRO A 297 9.13 -7.47 -5.29
CA PRO A 297 8.61 -7.76 -3.96
C PRO A 297 9.64 -8.46 -3.05
N HIS A 298 10.52 -9.32 -3.61
CA HIS A 298 11.59 -9.98 -2.84
C HIS A 298 12.62 -9.00 -2.28
N ARG A 299 13.04 -8.02 -3.09
CA ARG A 299 14.00 -6.99 -2.63
C ARG A 299 13.38 -6.12 -1.53
N LEU A 300 12.11 -5.75 -1.70
CA LEU A 300 11.38 -4.98 -0.71
C LEU A 300 11.16 -5.77 0.58
N ALA A 301 10.77 -7.04 0.49
CA ALA A 301 10.62 -7.91 1.65
C ALA A 301 11.94 -8.04 2.43
N LYS A 302 13.07 -8.20 1.71
CA LYS A 302 14.40 -8.24 2.32
C LYS A 302 14.74 -6.93 3.04
N ALA A 303 14.47 -5.75 2.45
CA ALA A 303 14.71 -4.46 3.07
C ALA A 303 13.89 -4.29 4.36
N ILE A 304 12.58 -4.63 4.33
CA ILE A 304 11.70 -4.60 5.51
C ILE A 304 12.25 -5.51 6.62
N HIS A 305 12.63 -6.73 6.27
CA HIS A 305 13.14 -7.72 7.23
C HIS A 305 14.48 -7.30 7.84
N SER A 306 15.43 -6.87 7.01
CA SER A 306 16.75 -6.42 7.46
C SER A 306 16.67 -5.20 8.37
N PHE A 307 15.78 -4.26 8.08
CA PHE A 307 15.57 -3.08 8.92
C PHE A 307 15.03 -3.46 10.31
N ARG A 308 14.20 -4.48 10.39
CA ARG A 308 13.72 -4.99 11.68
C ARG A 308 14.84 -5.65 12.50
N GLY A 309 15.64 -6.55 11.88
CA GLY A 309 16.71 -7.27 12.55
C GLY A 309 17.84 -6.35 13.04
N SER A 310 18.08 -5.23 12.37
CA SER A 310 19.14 -4.28 12.75
C SER A 310 18.86 -3.48 14.04
N ALA A 311 17.67 -3.58 14.59
CA ALA A 311 17.25 -2.83 15.79
C ALA A 311 17.06 -3.72 17.04
N GLU A 312 17.24 -5.04 16.91
CA GLU A 312 17.33 -5.92 18.09
C GLU A 312 18.81 -5.97 18.51
N PRO A 313 19.19 -5.53 19.73
CA PRO A 313 20.52 -5.78 20.26
C PRO A 313 20.74 -7.29 20.33
N GLU A 314 21.86 -7.77 19.80
CA GLU A 314 22.31 -9.15 20.03
C GLU A 314 22.24 -9.44 21.53
N LYS A 315 21.43 -10.43 21.90
CA LYS A 315 21.31 -10.91 23.28
C LYS A 315 22.43 -11.86 23.58
#